data_27c76a79fa9cef82f7d867f389552384
#
_entry.id   27c76a79fa9cef82f7d867f389552384
#
_cell.length_a   1.000
_cell.length_b   1.000
_cell.length_c   1.000
_cell.angle_alpha   90.00
_cell.angle_beta   90.00
_cell.angle_gamma   90.00
#
_symmetry.space_group_name_H-M   'P 1'
#
loop_
_entity.id
_entity.type
_entity.pdbx_description
1 polymer ?
#
loop_
_entity_poly.entity_id
_entity_poly.type
_entity_poly.pdbx_seq_one_letter_code
_entity_poly.pdbx_strand_id
1 'polypeptide(L)'
;MMMRIVLIFVLLCSPAVAHDPSRPDLNNWFDHLASGKGLCCSFADGFAVSDVDWESKGGHYRVRLENNWIDVPDDALITEPNRAGRTMVWPSRFDGQIWIRCFMPGSMG
;
A
#
# COMPACT_ATOMS: atom_id res chain seq x y z
N MET A 1 6.29 17.80 47.79
CA MET A 1 6.64 18.24 46.49
C MET A 1 6.60 17.14 45.47
N MET A 2 5.69 17.31 44.59
CA MET A 2 5.44 16.26 43.66
C MET A 2 6.07 16.57 42.37
N MET A 3 6.91 15.72 41.95
CA MET A 3 7.48 15.87 40.67
C MET A 3 6.59 15.24 39.63
N ARG A 4 6.18 16.05 38.72
CA ARG A 4 5.33 15.57 37.71
C ARG A 4 6.13 15.22 36.50
N ILE A 5 6.15 13.97 36.19
CA ILE A 5 6.77 13.55 34.97
C ILE A 5 5.73 13.59 33.90
N VAL A 6 5.89 14.50 33.01
CA VAL A 6 5.04 14.55 31.86
C VAL A 6 5.64 13.64 30.84
N LEU A 7 5.05 12.49 30.72
CA LEU A 7 5.39 11.62 29.64
C LEU A 7 4.78 12.18 28.39
N ILE A 8 5.58 12.81 27.61
CA ILE A 8 5.17 13.22 26.31
C ILE A 8 5.25 12.02 25.43
N PHE A 9 4.11 11.43 25.20
CA PHE A 9 4.01 10.43 24.17
C PHE A 9 4.08 11.14 22.87
N VAL A 10 5.24 11.18 22.32
CA VAL A 10 5.33 11.47 20.91
C VAL A 10 4.83 10.24 20.22
N LEU A 11 3.59 10.29 19.87
CA LEU A 11 3.06 9.28 18.99
C LEU A 11 3.77 9.46 17.67
N LEU A 12 4.80 8.69 17.50
CA LEU A 12 5.35 8.54 16.19
C LEU A 12 4.37 7.68 15.43
N CYS A 13 3.34 8.32 14.94
CA CYS A 13 2.59 7.73 13.88
C CYS A 13 3.55 7.61 12.72
N SER A 14 4.10 6.46 12.59
CA SER A 14 4.65 6.11 11.30
C SER A 14 3.50 6.17 10.34
N PRO A 15 3.47 7.15 9.47
CA PRO A 15 2.50 7.10 8.41
C PRO A 15 2.73 5.79 7.69
N ALA A 16 1.67 5.13 7.34
CA ALA A 16 1.75 4.05 6.40
C ALA A 16 2.44 4.61 5.19
N VAL A 17 3.70 4.31 5.07
CA VAL A 17 4.49 4.93 4.06
C VAL A 17 4.36 4.15 2.79
N ALA A 18 4.20 4.87 1.72
CA ALA A 18 4.28 4.33 0.37
C ALA A 18 5.67 3.77 0.10
N HIS A 19 6.55 3.81 1.08
CA HIS A 19 7.93 3.39 0.99
C HIS A 19 8.20 2.26 1.96
N ASP A 20 9.17 1.45 1.65
CA ASP A 20 9.63 0.39 2.54
C ASP A 20 10.79 0.97 3.37
N PRO A 21 10.61 1.17 4.69
CA PRO A 21 11.67 1.74 5.51
C PRO A 21 12.93 0.87 5.58
N SER A 22 12.81 -0.42 5.30
CA SER A 22 13.95 -1.32 5.26
C SER A 22 14.71 -1.23 3.93
N ARG A 23 14.18 -0.54 2.96
CA ARG A 23 14.75 -0.39 1.63
C ARG A 23 14.72 1.06 1.17
N PRO A 24 15.48 1.94 1.86
CA PRO A 24 15.47 3.37 1.47
C PRO A 24 16.02 3.61 0.07
N ASP A 25 16.77 2.65 -0.47
CA ASP A 25 17.25 2.71 -1.84
C ASP A 25 16.12 2.68 -2.86
N LEU A 26 14.93 2.23 -2.47
CA LEU A 26 13.77 2.16 -3.34
C LEU A 26 12.87 3.39 -3.27
N ASN A 27 13.17 4.36 -2.40
CA ASN A 27 12.28 5.51 -2.20
C ASN A 27 11.97 6.25 -3.50
N ASN A 28 12.98 6.49 -4.33
CA ASN A 28 12.77 7.18 -5.58
C ASN A 28 11.90 6.36 -6.55
N TRP A 29 12.07 5.07 -6.56
CA TRP A 29 11.25 4.19 -7.37
C TRP A 29 9.80 4.22 -6.92
N PHE A 30 9.55 4.12 -5.61
CA PHE A 30 8.19 4.21 -5.06
C PHE A 30 7.52 5.52 -5.44
N ASP A 31 8.26 6.62 -5.40
CA ASP A 31 7.71 7.93 -5.72
C ASP A 31 7.24 8.05 -7.16
N HIS A 32 7.75 7.22 -8.05
CA HIS A 32 7.42 7.26 -9.46
C HIS A 32 6.49 6.13 -9.90
N LEU A 33 6.12 5.23 -8.99
CA LEU A 33 5.19 4.16 -9.33
C LEU A 33 3.84 4.73 -9.74
N ALA A 34 3.30 4.16 -10.80
CA ALA A 34 2.02 4.59 -11.33
C ALA A 34 1.25 3.41 -11.89
N SER A 35 -0.06 3.51 -11.86
CA SER A 35 -0.96 2.62 -12.57
C SER A 35 -1.64 3.42 -13.67
N GLY A 36 -2.60 2.81 -14.35
CA GLY A 36 -3.43 3.55 -15.29
C GLY A 36 -4.21 4.69 -14.65
N LYS A 37 -4.33 4.68 -13.32
CA LYS A 37 -4.99 5.76 -12.58
C LYS A 37 -4.05 6.92 -12.25
N GLY A 38 -2.75 6.77 -12.49
CA GLY A 38 -1.75 7.80 -12.21
C GLY A 38 -0.81 7.38 -11.09
N LEU A 39 -0.08 8.35 -10.56
CA LEU A 39 0.91 8.09 -9.50
C LEU A 39 0.25 7.49 -8.26
N CYS A 40 0.84 6.40 -7.77
CA CYS A 40 0.27 5.67 -6.65
C CYS A 40 0.26 6.48 -5.37
N CYS A 41 1.33 7.21 -5.11
CA CYS A 41 1.48 7.97 -3.86
C CYS A 41 0.78 9.32 -3.86
N SER A 42 0.12 9.72 -4.95
CA SER A 42 -0.50 11.04 -5.01
C SER A 42 -1.74 11.17 -4.12
N PHE A 43 -2.53 10.11 -4.02
CA PHE A 43 -3.79 10.14 -3.26
C PHE A 43 -3.97 8.92 -2.36
N ALA A 44 -2.92 8.14 -2.17
CA ALA A 44 -3.01 6.92 -1.40
C ALA A 44 -1.66 6.59 -0.77
N ASP A 45 -1.71 5.90 0.35
CA ASP A 45 -0.52 5.36 0.99
C ASP A 45 -0.44 3.87 0.72
N GLY A 46 0.73 3.40 0.32
CA GLY A 46 0.94 2.00 0.01
C GLY A 46 1.40 1.21 1.22
N PHE A 47 1.02 -0.05 1.25
CA PHE A 47 1.52 -0.98 2.27
C PHE A 47 1.56 -2.40 1.73
N ALA A 48 2.38 -3.21 2.39
CA ALA A 48 2.54 -4.61 2.01
C ALA A 48 1.32 -5.43 2.42
N VAL A 49 0.98 -6.39 1.58
CA VAL A 49 -0.17 -7.27 1.79
C VAL A 49 0.34 -8.68 1.97
N SER A 50 -0.16 -9.36 3.01
CA SER A 50 0.17 -10.77 3.24
C SER A 50 -0.42 -11.64 2.13
N ASP A 51 0.24 -12.76 1.85
CA ASP A 51 -0.21 -13.66 0.78
C ASP A 51 -1.61 -14.20 0.97
N VAL A 52 -2.07 -14.28 2.22
CA VAL A 52 -3.43 -14.74 2.51
C VAL A 52 -4.49 -13.67 2.25
N ASP A 53 -4.06 -12.44 2.04
CA ASP A 53 -4.96 -11.30 1.89
C ASP A 53 -5.08 -10.80 0.47
N TRP A 54 -4.58 -11.56 -0.48
CA TRP A 54 -4.79 -11.27 -1.89
C TRP A 54 -4.83 -12.55 -2.69
N GLU A 55 -5.47 -12.48 -3.83
CA GLU A 55 -5.54 -13.64 -4.71
C GLU A 55 -5.66 -13.19 -6.17
N SER A 56 -5.27 -14.07 -7.07
CA SER A 56 -5.45 -13.84 -8.48
C SER A 56 -6.29 -14.97 -9.05
N LYS A 57 -7.19 -14.63 -9.97
CA LYS A 57 -8.05 -15.58 -10.59
C LYS A 57 -8.41 -15.10 -11.99
N GLY A 58 -8.06 -15.90 -13.00
CA GLY A 58 -8.38 -15.53 -14.36
C GLY A 58 -7.77 -14.23 -14.84
N GLY A 59 -6.59 -13.89 -14.35
CA GLY A 59 -5.93 -12.64 -14.72
C GLY A 59 -6.40 -11.43 -13.97
N HIS A 60 -7.30 -11.60 -13.00
CA HIS A 60 -7.80 -10.52 -12.17
C HIS A 60 -7.34 -10.71 -10.73
N TYR A 61 -7.24 -9.62 -10.00
CA TYR A 61 -6.75 -9.63 -8.63
C TYR A 61 -7.82 -9.14 -7.67
N ARG A 62 -7.79 -9.67 -6.45
CA ARG A 62 -8.60 -9.20 -5.34
C ARG A 62 -7.71 -9.06 -4.13
N VAL A 63 -8.01 -8.11 -3.29
CA VAL A 63 -7.27 -7.86 -2.05
C VAL A 63 -8.26 -7.75 -0.91
N ARG A 64 -7.89 -8.30 0.25
CA ARG A 64 -8.71 -8.20 1.44
C ARG A 64 -8.24 -7.05 2.31
N LEU A 65 -9.11 -6.07 2.48
CA LEU A 65 -8.86 -4.90 3.29
C LEU A 65 -10.02 -4.74 4.26
N GLU A 66 -9.71 -4.58 5.55
CA GLU A 66 -10.73 -4.42 6.59
C GLU A 66 -11.79 -5.52 6.54
N ASN A 67 -11.33 -6.77 6.37
CA ASN A 67 -12.18 -7.96 6.28
C ASN A 67 -13.10 -8.01 5.06
N ASN A 68 -12.88 -7.17 4.07
CA ASN A 68 -13.65 -7.17 2.84
C ASN A 68 -12.75 -7.48 1.65
N TRP A 69 -13.22 -8.38 0.79
CA TRP A 69 -12.54 -8.63 -0.46
C TRP A 69 -12.93 -7.58 -1.48
N ILE A 70 -11.94 -6.93 -2.04
CA ILE A 70 -12.14 -5.83 -2.97
C ILE A 70 -11.48 -6.19 -4.29
N ASP A 71 -12.23 -6.09 -5.37
CA ASP A 71 -11.67 -6.33 -6.69
C ASP A 71 -10.71 -5.20 -7.05
N VAL A 72 -9.58 -5.59 -7.60
CA VAL A 72 -8.59 -4.64 -8.09
C VAL A 72 -8.96 -4.31 -9.53
N PRO A 73 -9.29 -3.05 -9.83
CA PRO A 73 -9.55 -2.67 -11.21
C PRO A 73 -8.33 -2.90 -12.09
N ASP A 74 -8.55 -3.29 -13.32
CA ASP A 74 -7.44 -3.58 -14.22
C ASP A 74 -6.52 -2.38 -14.40
N ASP A 75 -7.06 -1.18 -14.40
CA ASP A 75 -6.26 0.04 -14.55
C ASP A 75 -5.52 0.43 -13.27
N ALA A 76 -5.77 -0.24 -12.16
CA ALA A 76 -5.01 -0.06 -10.93
C ALA A 76 -3.76 -0.93 -10.88
N LEU A 77 -3.63 -1.89 -11.77
CA LEU A 77 -2.52 -2.81 -11.75
C LEU A 77 -1.23 -2.13 -12.21
N ILE A 78 -0.19 -2.29 -11.40
CA ILE A 78 1.15 -1.83 -11.78
C ILE A 78 1.78 -2.92 -12.63
N THR A 79 2.23 -2.55 -13.82
CA THR A 79 2.76 -3.51 -14.78
C THR A 79 4.27 -3.58 -14.83
N GLU A 80 4.96 -2.64 -14.20
CA GLU A 80 6.42 -2.73 -14.16
C GLU A 80 6.87 -3.76 -13.13
N PRO A 81 8.12 -4.25 -13.25
CA PRO A 81 8.62 -5.26 -12.32
C PRO A 81 8.58 -4.81 -10.86
N ASN A 82 8.20 -5.73 -10.00
CA ASN A 82 8.12 -5.46 -8.57
C ASN A 82 9.51 -5.52 -7.93
N ARG A 83 10.05 -4.36 -7.60
CA ARG A 83 11.36 -4.27 -6.95
C ARG A 83 11.28 -4.43 -5.44
N ALA A 84 10.10 -4.34 -4.87
CA ALA A 84 9.92 -4.48 -3.42
C ALA A 84 9.98 -5.94 -2.98
N GLY A 85 9.74 -6.87 -3.90
CA GLY A 85 9.76 -8.30 -3.58
C GLY A 85 8.54 -8.79 -2.84
N ARG A 86 7.51 -7.96 -2.66
CA ARG A 86 6.29 -8.35 -1.97
C ARG A 86 5.10 -7.61 -2.55
N THR A 87 3.93 -8.18 -2.34
CA THR A 87 2.69 -7.59 -2.83
C THR A 87 2.39 -6.31 -2.07
N MET A 88 2.01 -5.28 -2.80
CA MET A 88 1.67 -3.99 -2.21
C MET A 88 0.39 -3.44 -2.80
N VAL A 89 -0.34 -2.69 -1.98
CA VAL A 89 -1.59 -2.05 -2.39
C VAL A 89 -1.59 -0.60 -1.95
N TRP A 90 -2.18 0.26 -2.77
CA TRP A 90 -2.38 1.68 -2.49
C TRP A 90 -3.88 1.96 -2.52
N PRO A 91 -4.57 1.79 -1.39
CA PRO A 91 -5.99 2.09 -1.33
C PRO A 91 -6.22 3.57 -1.04
N SER A 92 -7.30 4.11 -1.56
CA SER A 92 -7.77 5.43 -1.18
C SER A 92 -9.20 5.29 -0.70
N ARG A 93 -9.60 6.20 0.18
CA ARG A 93 -10.95 6.21 0.72
C ARG A 93 -11.67 7.44 0.24
N PHE A 94 -12.86 7.22 -0.23
CA PHE A 94 -13.69 8.30 -0.69
C PHE A 94 -15.15 7.92 -0.42
N ASP A 95 -15.86 8.80 0.26
CA ASP A 95 -17.28 8.62 0.52
C ASP A 95 -17.61 7.30 1.22
N GLY A 96 -16.77 6.92 2.17
CA GLY A 96 -16.95 5.68 2.94
C GLY A 96 -16.57 4.42 2.21
N GLN A 97 -16.08 4.52 1.00
CA GLN A 97 -15.69 3.37 0.20
C GLN A 97 -14.18 3.32 -0.01
N ILE A 98 -13.68 2.12 -0.17
CA ILE A 98 -12.27 1.90 -0.48
C ILE A 98 -12.12 1.72 -1.98
N TRP A 99 -11.22 2.49 -2.55
CA TRP A 99 -10.87 2.41 -3.97
C TRP A 99 -9.42 2.00 -4.08
N ILE A 100 -9.11 1.10 -4.98
CA ILE A 100 -7.73 0.69 -5.19
C ILE A 100 -7.14 1.57 -6.28
N ARG A 101 -6.18 2.40 -5.89
CA ARG A 101 -5.48 3.25 -6.84
C ARG A 101 -4.37 2.51 -7.55
N CYS A 102 -3.63 1.69 -6.82
CA CYS A 102 -2.56 0.88 -7.37
C CYS A 102 -2.50 -0.46 -6.65
N PHE A 103 -2.13 -1.49 -7.38
CA PHE A 103 -1.87 -2.81 -6.83
C PHE A 103 -0.67 -3.40 -7.53
N MET A 104 0.29 -3.88 -6.77
CA MET A 104 1.49 -4.48 -7.30
C MET A 104 1.60 -5.90 -6.76
N PRO A 105 1.30 -6.91 -7.57
CA PRO A 105 1.43 -8.29 -7.11
C PRO A 105 2.87 -8.60 -6.79
N GLY A 106 3.07 -9.42 -5.77
CA GLY A 106 4.38 -9.92 -5.43
C GLY A 106 4.91 -10.84 -6.51
N SER A 107 6.10 -11.36 -6.26
CA SER A 107 6.69 -12.30 -7.19
C SER A 107 5.74 -13.47 -7.40
N MET A 108 5.30 -13.61 -8.60
CA MET A 108 4.48 -14.75 -9.01
C MET A 108 5.38 -15.91 -9.38
N GLY A 109 6.50 -15.88 -8.79
CA GLY A 109 7.61 -16.80 -8.95
C GLY A 109 7.37 -18.07 -9.52
#